data_630c1e3c33cf3608d4d3e9e21efc3253
#
_entry.id   630c1e3c33cf3608d4d3e9e21efc3253
#
_cell.length_a   1.000
_cell.length_b   1.000
_cell.length_c   1.000
_cell.angle_alpha   90.00
_cell.angle_beta   90.00
_cell.angle_gamma   90.00
#
_symmetry.space_group_name_H-M   'P 1'
#
loop_
_entity.id
_entity.type
_entity.pdbx_description
1 polymer ?
#
loop_
_entity_poly.entity_id
_entity_poly.type
_entity_poly.pdbx_seq_one_letter_code
_entity_poly.pdbx_strand_id
1 'polypeptide(L)'
;GLKLKISTVSFFQTNSYSAEVLYRTARDYVGDLGGSDKTVFDLYSGTGTIAQLMAPAAGKVIGVEIVEEAVEAAKKNAAANGLDNCEFIAGDVLKVLDEVEEKPDMIILDPPRDGIHPKALPKIIAYGVDHIVYISCKPTSLVRDLEVFLENGYRVDKAVAVDQFPWTANVETVVLLSWKSVDDFMYVDYA
;
A
#
# COMPACT_ATOMS: atom_id res chain seq x y z
N GLY A 1 7.58 12.77 14.93
CA GLY A 1 7.73 12.14 13.62
C GLY A 1 8.58 10.89 13.72
N LEU A 2 8.46 9.97 12.76
CA LEU A 2 9.25 8.73 12.71
C LEU A 2 10.74 9.05 12.46
N LYS A 3 11.60 8.28 13.07
CA LYS A 3 13.05 8.27 12.81
C LYS A 3 13.38 7.00 12.04
N LEU A 4 13.83 7.16 10.78
CA LEU A 4 14.18 6.03 9.93
C LEU A 4 15.71 6.02 9.71
N LYS A 5 16.34 4.91 10.07
CA LYS A 5 17.73 4.68 9.71
C LYS A 5 17.78 4.11 8.31
N ILE A 6 18.46 4.82 7.42
CA ILE A 6 18.61 4.46 6.01
C ILE A 6 19.99 3.84 5.83
N SER A 7 20.07 2.73 5.12
CA SER A 7 21.31 2.11 4.66
C SER A 7 21.58 2.45 3.19
N THR A 8 22.81 2.29 2.75
CA THR A 8 23.22 2.53 1.36
C THR A 8 22.57 1.58 0.34
N VAL A 9 21.99 0.49 0.81
CA VAL A 9 21.27 -0.51 -0.01
C VAL A 9 19.75 -0.40 0.09
N SER A 10 19.24 0.53 0.91
CA SER A 10 17.80 0.75 1.06
C SER A 10 17.31 1.77 0.05
N PHE A 11 16.18 1.47 -0.61
CA PHE A 11 15.48 2.50 -1.37
C PHE A 11 14.97 3.60 -0.43
N PHE A 12 15.19 4.83 -0.81
CA PHE A 12 14.71 6.00 -0.08
C PHE A 12 14.27 7.09 -1.06
N GLN A 13 13.14 7.72 -0.77
CA GLN A 13 12.64 8.85 -1.54
C GLN A 13 13.56 10.07 -1.37
N THR A 14 14.28 10.45 -2.43
CA THR A 14 15.32 11.49 -2.38
C THR A 14 14.75 12.90 -2.21
N ASN A 15 13.53 13.15 -2.68
CA ASN A 15 12.82 14.41 -2.48
C ASN A 15 11.96 14.32 -1.21
N SER A 16 12.52 14.74 -0.07
CA SER A 16 11.86 14.62 1.23
C SER A 16 10.55 15.40 1.33
N TYR A 17 10.42 16.55 0.66
CA TYR A 17 9.19 17.35 0.72
C TYR A 17 8.04 16.68 -0.02
N SER A 18 8.27 16.21 -1.24
CA SER A 18 7.23 15.49 -1.97
C SER A 18 6.97 14.10 -1.42
N ALA A 19 7.98 13.44 -0.83
CA ALA A 19 7.80 12.18 -0.08
C ALA A 19 6.83 12.37 1.10
N GLU A 20 6.95 13.49 1.83
CA GLU A 20 6.01 13.80 2.91
C GLU A 20 4.58 14.00 2.39
N VAL A 21 4.42 14.65 1.24
CA VAL A 21 3.11 14.80 0.58
C VAL A 21 2.56 13.44 0.16
N LEU A 22 3.39 12.59 -0.49
CA LEU A 22 3.02 11.25 -0.93
C LEU A 22 2.50 10.40 0.24
N TYR A 23 3.28 10.31 1.31
CA TYR A 23 2.93 9.51 2.47
C TYR A 23 1.74 10.07 3.25
N ARG A 24 1.61 11.41 3.34
CA ARG A 24 0.43 12.05 3.92
C ARG A 24 -0.82 11.72 3.13
N THR A 25 -0.76 11.80 1.79
CA THR A 25 -1.89 11.43 0.93
C THR A 25 -2.28 9.97 1.11
N ALA A 26 -1.31 9.05 1.14
CA ALA A 26 -1.59 7.64 1.40
C ALA A 26 -2.28 7.45 2.77
N ARG A 27 -1.78 8.10 3.80
CA ARG A 27 -2.38 8.06 5.15
C ARG A 27 -3.79 8.66 5.20
N ASP A 28 -4.01 9.78 4.50
CA ASP A 28 -5.32 10.41 4.42
C ASP A 28 -6.33 9.52 3.68
N TYR A 29 -5.87 8.70 2.73
CA TYR A 29 -6.70 7.72 2.02
C TYR A 29 -7.00 6.48 2.89
N VAL A 30 -6.07 6.08 3.76
CA VAL A 30 -6.33 5.06 4.78
C VAL A 30 -7.38 5.56 5.77
N GLY A 31 -7.29 6.82 6.18
CA GLY A 31 -8.24 7.44 7.09
C GLY A 31 -8.25 6.82 8.49
N ASP A 32 -9.41 6.87 9.12
CA ASP A 32 -9.67 6.20 10.40
C ASP A 32 -10.28 4.82 10.12
N LEU A 33 -9.57 3.77 10.49
CA LEU A 33 -10.02 2.38 10.30
C LEU A 33 -11.09 1.95 11.32
N GLY A 34 -11.41 2.81 12.29
CA GLY A 34 -12.51 2.60 13.24
C GLY A 34 -12.20 1.64 14.39
N GLY A 35 -10.91 1.31 14.62
CA GLY A 35 -10.59 0.47 15.78
C GLY A 35 -9.17 -0.06 15.84
N SER A 36 -8.72 -0.37 17.07
CA SER A 36 -7.42 -0.96 17.36
C SER A 36 -7.33 -2.48 17.03
N ASP A 37 -8.37 -3.06 16.50
CA ASP A 37 -8.46 -4.47 16.09
C ASP A 37 -8.22 -4.65 14.58
N LYS A 38 -8.07 -3.56 13.84
CA LYS A 38 -7.91 -3.60 12.38
C LYS A 38 -6.51 -3.99 11.95
N THR A 39 -6.44 -4.83 10.92
CA THR A 39 -5.20 -5.30 10.31
C THR A 39 -4.98 -4.65 8.95
N VAL A 40 -3.81 -4.07 8.75
CA VAL A 40 -3.37 -3.48 7.48
C VAL A 40 -2.25 -4.32 6.89
N PHE A 41 -2.35 -4.66 5.62
CA PHE A 41 -1.22 -5.22 4.87
C PHE A 41 -0.54 -4.10 4.06
N ASP A 42 0.78 -4.00 4.23
CA ASP A 42 1.67 -3.14 3.41
C ASP A 42 2.50 -4.06 2.51
N LEU A 43 2.02 -4.27 1.29
CA LEU A 43 2.65 -5.17 0.32
C LEU A 43 3.67 -4.40 -0.51
N TYR A 44 4.87 -4.98 -0.64
CA TYR A 44 6.07 -4.33 -1.18
C TYR A 44 6.61 -3.24 -0.23
N SER A 45 6.67 -3.55 1.06
CA SER A 45 6.84 -2.58 2.15
C SER A 45 8.23 -1.93 2.22
N GLY A 46 9.22 -2.41 1.47
CA GLY A 46 10.58 -1.88 1.50
C GLY A 46 11.14 -1.86 2.94
N THR A 47 11.63 -0.71 3.38
CA THR A 47 12.14 -0.49 4.75
C THR A 47 11.04 -0.20 5.77
N GLY A 48 9.77 -0.47 5.42
CA GLY A 48 8.62 -0.35 6.31
C GLY A 48 8.18 1.07 6.63
N THR A 49 8.48 2.03 5.76
CA THR A 49 8.13 3.44 6.00
C THR A 49 6.61 3.62 6.06
N ILE A 50 5.89 3.07 5.08
CA ILE A 50 4.43 3.18 5.00
C ILE A 50 3.79 2.40 6.14
N ALA A 51 4.21 1.14 6.38
CA ALA A 51 3.73 0.34 7.51
C ALA A 51 3.81 1.09 8.83
N GLN A 52 4.96 1.72 9.11
CA GLN A 52 5.16 2.47 10.36
C GLN A 52 4.32 3.75 10.43
N LEU A 53 4.03 4.40 9.31
CA LEU A 53 3.13 5.56 9.26
C LEU A 53 1.68 5.17 9.52
N MET A 54 1.29 3.94 9.19
CA MET A 54 -0.06 3.41 9.41
C MET A 54 -0.26 2.82 10.81
N ALA A 55 0.81 2.45 11.49
CA ALA A 55 0.77 1.83 12.81
C ALA A 55 -0.13 2.54 13.84
N PRO A 56 -0.16 3.88 13.91
CA PRO A 56 -1.05 4.57 14.84
C PRO A 56 -2.55 4.43 14.52
N ALA A 57 -2.92 4.07 13.29
CA ALA A 57 -4.31 3.94 12.83
C ALA A 57 -4.81 2.48 12.84
N ALA A 58 -3.95 1.51 13.11
CA ALA A 58 -4.25 0.08 13.04
C ALA A 58 -3.88 -0.66 14.32
N GLY A 59 -4.56 -1.76 14.59
CA GLY A 59 -4.18 -2.69 15.65
C GLY A 59 -2.95 -3.51 15.29
N LYS A 60 -2.83 -3.90 14.01
CA LYS A 60 -1.69 -4.64 13.47
C LYS A 60 -1.38 -4.16 12.05
N VAL A 61 -0.10 -4.05 11.73
CA VAL A 61 0.37 -3.80 10.36
C VAL A 61 1.34 -4.90 9.97
N ILE A 62 1.09 -5.57 8.85
CA ILE A 62 1.97 -6.62 8.30
C ILE A 62 2.58 -6.10 7.01
N GLY A 63 3.90 -5.87 7.04
CA GLY A 63 4.69 -5.51 5.87
C GLY A 63 5.28 -6.74 5.20
N VAL A 64 5.16 -6.85 3.89
CA VAL A 64 5.74 -7.93 3.08
C VAL A 64 6.73 -7.34 2.09
N GLU A 65 7.97 -7.83 2.13
CA GLU A 65 9.05 -7.37 1.26
C GLU A 65 9.98 -8.53 0.90
N ILE A 66 10.41 -8.58 -0.35
CA ILE A 66 11.25 -9.66 -0.86
C ILE A 66 12.72 -9.52 -0.44
N VAL A 67 13.18 -8.30 -0.18
CA VAL A 67 14.58 -8.01 0.19
C VAL A 67 14.78 -8.14 1.69
N GLU A 68 15.44 -9.22 2.13
CA GLU A 68 15.65 -9.52 3.55
C GLU A 68 16.30 -8.37 4.32
N GLU A 69 17.31 -7.70 3.73
CA GLU A 69 17.99 -6.56 4.35
C GLU A 69 17.04 -5.38 4.59
N ALA A 70 16.06 -5.17 3.70
CA ALA A 70 15.04 -4.13 3.87
C ALA A 70 14.09 -4.51 5.01
N VAL A 71 13.70 -5.78 5.12
CA VAL A 71 12.87 -6.30 6.22
C VAL A 71 13.58 -6.14 7.56
N GLU A 72 14.87 -6.47 7.65
CA GLU A 72 15.64 -6.29 8.87
C GLU A 72 15.80 -4.81 9.24
N ALA A 73 15.91 -3.93 8.25
CA ALA A 73 15.93 -2.48 8.50
C ALA A 73 14.53 -2.00 8.99
N ALA A 74 13.45 -2.51 8.41
CA ALA A 74 12.09 -2.20 8.82
C ALA A 74 11.82 -2.59 10.28
N LYS A 75 12.20 -3.81 10.68
CA LYS A 75 12.11 -4.29 12.08
C LYS A 75 12.85 -3.39 13.06
N LYS A 76 14.11 -3.04 12.72
CA LYS A 76 14.94 -2.16 13.54
C LYS A 76 14.37 -0.75 13.65
N ASN A 77 13.84 -0.20 12.57
CA ASN A 77 13.21 1.11 12.55
C ASN A 77 11.92 1.12 13.36
N ALA A 78 11.07 0.11 13.23
CA ALA A 78 9.84 -0.01 14.01
C ALA A 78 10.14 -0.09 15.52
N ALA A 79 11.09 -0.94 15.92
CA ALA A 79 11.52 -1.05 17.31
C ALA A 79 12.09 0.28 17.86
N ALA A 80 12.91 1.00 17.06
CA ALA A 80 13.47 2.30 17.45
C ALA A 80 12.40 3.40 17.57
N ASN A 81 11.26 3.25 16.89
CA ASN A 81 10.12 4.14 16.97
C ASN A 81 9.08 3.69 18.01
N GLY A 82 9.30 2.57 18.73
CA GLY A 82 8.37 2.03 19.72
C GLY A 82 7.06 1.53 19.12
N LEU A 83 7.11 0.99 17.91
CA LEU A 83 5.94 0.47 17.18
C LEU A 83 5.91 -1.06 17.31
N ASP A 84 5.21 -1.56 18.33
CA ASP A 84 5.13 -2.99 18.63
C ASP A 84 4.07 -3.73 17.80
N ASN A 85 3.22 -3.00 17.07
CA ASN A 85 2.16 -3.52 16.22
C ASN A 85 2.55 -3.66 14.74
N CYS A 86 3.82 -3.45 14.39
CA CYS A 86 4.34 -3.68 13.05
C CYS A 86 5.09 -5.02 12.99
N GLU A 87 4.64 -5.89 12.10
CA GLU A 87 5.30 -7.14 11.76
C GLU A 87 5.83 -7.08 10.34
N PHE A 88 7.02 -7.66 10.08
CA PHE A 88 7.60 -7.65 8.74
C PHE A 88 8.04 -9.06 8.34
N ILE A 89 7.58 -9.48 7.15
CA ILE A 89 7.81 -10.80 6.58
C ILE A 89 8.70 -10.66 5.34
N ALA A 90 9.83 -11.38 5.35
CA ALA A 90 10.70 -11.47 4.20
C ALA A 90 10.17 -12.54 3.24
N GLY A 91 9.82 -12.14 2.02
CA GLY A 91 9.35 -13.08 1.00
C GLY A 91 8.71 -12.42 -0.20
N ASP A 92 8.56 -13.21 -1.24
CA ASP A 92 7.80 -12.81 -2.42
C ASP A 92 6.31 -12.71 -2.06
N VAL A 93 5.70 -11.55 -2.32
CA VAL A 93 4.27 -11.29 -2.09
C VAL A 93 3.41 -12.43 -2.62
N LEU A 94 3.71 -12.95 -3.83
CA LEU A 94 2.97 -14.04 -4.44
C LEU A 94 2.92 -15.31 -3.57
N LYS A 95 3.98 -15.59 -2.82
CA LYS A 95 4.10 -16.77 -1.96
C LYS A 95 3.58 -16.49 -0.56
N VAL A 96 3.97 -15.36 0.02
CA VAL A 96 3.58 -14.97 1.38
C VAL A 96 2.06 -14.88 1.51
N LEU A 97 1.34 -14.41 0.48
CA LEU A 97 -0.13 -14.38 0.49
C LEU A 97 -0.81 -15.76 0.57
N ASP A 98 -0.08 -16.85 0.29
CA ASP A 98 -0.59 -18.22 0.49
C ASP A 98 -0.33 -18.77 1.92
N GLU A 99 0.59 -18.14 2.65
CA GLU A 99 1.10 -18.64 3.93
C GLU A 99 0.57 -17.82 5.13
N VAL A 100 0.18 -16.56 4.90
CA VAL A 100 -0.35 -15.68 5.96
C VAL A 100 -1.81 -16.03 6.23
N GLU A 101 -2.08 -16.42 7.49
CA GLU A 101 -3.44 -16.78 7.94
C GLU A 101 -4.30 -15.55 8.26
N GLU A 102 -3.66 -14.45 8.59
CA GLU A 102 -4.35 -13.18 8.90
C GLU A 102 -5.08 -12.64 7.67
N LYS A 103 -6.26 -12.06 7.93
CA LYS A 103 -7.03 -11.35 6.91
C LYS A 103 -6.89 -9.85 7.14
N PRO A 104 -6.50 -9.09 6.10
CA PRO A 104 -6.45 -7.64 6.22
C PRO A 104 -7.86 -7.04 6.17
N ASP A 105 -8.04 -5.93 6.89
CA ASP A 105 -9.19 -5.03 6.71
C ASP A 105 -8.89 -4.00 5.61
N MET A 106 -7.62 -3.76 5.33
CA MET A 106 -7.15 -2.83 4.31
C MET A 106 -5.80 -3.27 3.74
N ILE A 107 -5.57 -3.01 2.47
CA ILE A 107 -4.29 -3.30 1.81
C ILE A 107 -3.70 -2.01 1.23
N ILE A 108 -2.41 -1.83 1.44
CA ILE A 108 -1.60 -0.80 0.79
C ILE A 108 -0.64 -1.49 -0.18
N LEU A 109 -0.52 -0.96 -1.36
CA LEU A 109 0.30 -1.47 -2.45
C LEU A 109 1.30 -0.40 -2.88
N ASP A 110 2.59 -0.72 -2.84
CA ASP A 110 3.66 0.11 -3.42
C ASP A 110 4.59 -0.77 -4.27
N PRO A 111 4.07 -1.37 -5.35
CA PRO A 111 4.81 -2.33 -6.15
C PRO A 111 5.92 -1.66 -6.97
N PRO A 112 6.89 -2.46 -7.49
CA PRO A 112 7.92 -1.96 -8.37
C PRO A 112 7.36 -1.38 -9.68
N ARG A 113 8.22 -0.73 -10.47
CA ARG A 113 7.85 -0.04 -11.74
C ARG A 113 7.07 -0.91 -12.73
N ASP A 114 7.23 -2.21 -12.68
CA ASP A 114 6.51 -3.14 -13.54
C ASP A 114 5.08 -3.45 -13.06
N GLY A 115 4.69 -2.87 -11.92
CA GLY A 115 3.39 -3.11 -11.28
C GLY A 115 3.32 -4.43 -10.54
N ILE A 116 2.11 -4.87 -10.23
CA ILE A 116 1.85 -6.11 -9.51
C ILE A 116 2.04 -7.30 -10.45
N HIS A 117 2.69 -8.36 -9.94
CA HIS A 117 2.82 -9.60 -10.71
C HIS A 117 1.44 -10.17 -11.07
N PRO A 118 1.18 -10.55 -12.36
CA PRO A 118 -0.16 -10.99 -12.79
C PRO A 118 -0.77 -12.15 -11.99
N LYS A 119 0.06 -12.99 -11.36
CA LYS A 119 -0.42 -14.08 -10.50
C LYS A 119 -0.70 -13.63 -9.05
N ALA A 120 -0.10 -12.53 -8.59
CA ALA A 120 -0.35 -11.98 -7.26
C ALA A 120 -1.62 -11.16 -7.21
N LEU A 121 -1.93 -10.45 -8.29
CA LEU A 121 -3.08 -9.55 -8.38
C LEU A 121 -4.43 -10.24 -8.06
N PRO A 122 -4.76 -11.42 -8.62
CA PRO A 122 -5.99 -12.15 -8.24
C PRO A 122 -6.03 -12.56 -6.76
N LYS A 123 -4.88 -12.87 -6.15
CA LYS A 123 -4.81 -13.23 -4.73
C LYS A 123 -5.09 -12.01 -3.84
N ILE A 124 -4.55 -10.85 -4.20
CA ILE A 124 -4.82 -9.59 -3.50
C ILE A 124 -6.32 -9.26 -3.58
N ILE A 125 -6.91 -9.37 -4.77
CA ILE A 125 -8.34 -9.14 -4.99
C ILE A 125 -9.20 -10.13 -4.20
N ALA A 126 -8.79 -11.38 -4.08
CA ALA A 126 -9.53 -12.43 -3.37
C ALA A 126 -9.67 -12.18 -1.86
N TYR A 127 -8.88 -11.29 -1.27
CA TYR A 127 -9.11 -10.85 0.12
C TYR A 127 -10.42 -10.10 0.27
N GLY A 128 -10.93 -9.45 -0.79
CA GLY A 128 -12.22 -8.76 -0.80
C GLY A 128 -12.28 -7.62 0.23
N VAL A 129 -11.16 -6.93 0.46
CA VAL A 129 -11.13 -5.79 1.39
C VAL A 129 -11.92 -4.62 0.82
N ASP A 130 -12.59 -3.86 1.71
CA ASP A 130 -13.40 -2.72 1.28
C ASP A 130 -12.57 -1.63 0.60
N HIS A 131 -11.31 -1.45 1.03
CA HIS A 131 -10.45 -0.38 0.53
C HIS A 131 -9.02 -0.86 0.25
N ILE A 132 -8.46 -0.36 -0.85
CA ILE A 132 -7.05 -0.54 -1.21
C ILE A 132 -6.45 0.83 -1.53
N VAL A 133 -5.29 1.13 -0.96
CA VAL A 133 -4.47 2.27 -1.38
C VAL A 133 -3.37 1.75 -2.28
N TYR A 134 -3.31 2.23 -3.53
CA TYR A 134 -2.27 1.87 -4.49
C TYR A 134 -1.36 3.08 -4.75
N ILE A 135 -0.09 2.93 -4.48
CA ILE A 135 0.97 3.91 -4.80
C ILE A 135 1.75 3.39 -6.00
N SER A 136 1.98 4.21 -6.99
CA SER A 136 2.67 3.81 -8.21
C SER A 136 3.60 4.88 -8.74
N CYS A 137 4.84 4.50 -9.00
CA CYS A 137 5.83 5.37 -9.66
C CYS A 137 5.75 5.33 -11.20
N LYS A 138 4.83 4.55 -11.78
CA LYS A 138 4.70 4.40 -13.24
C LYS A 138 3.24 4.29 -13.67
N PRO A 139 2.66 5.36 -14.22
CA PRO A 139 1.24 5.39 -14.60
C PRO A 139 0.80 4.27 -15.57
N THR A 140 1.67 3.83 -16.47
CA THR A 140 1.31 2.80 -17.46
C THR A 140 1.11 1.41 -16.85
N SER A 141 1.90 1.02 -15.86
CA SER A 141 1.69 -0.23 -15.12
C SER A 141 0.49 -0.11 -14.17
N LEU A 142 0.30 1.07 -13.56
CA LEU A 142 -0.87 1.35 -12.74
C LEU A 142 -2.17 1.15 -13.52
N VAL A 143 -2.29 1.73 -14.73
CA VAL A 143 -3.50 1.60 -15.55
C VAL A 143 -3.83 0.14 -15.83
N ARG A 144 -2.82 -0.66 -16.24
CA ARG A 144 -3.00 -2.10 -16.47
C ARG A 144 -3.52 -2.84 -15.24
N ASP A 145 -2.96 -2.55 -14.07
CA ASP A 145 -3.36 -3.21 -12.83
C ASP A 145 -4.76 -2.73 -12.39
N LEU A 146 -5.08 -1.44 -12.58
CA LEU A 146 -6.41 -0.88 -12.31
C LEU A 146 -7.49 -1.52 -13.17
N GLU A 147 -7.23 -1.80 -14.46
CA GLU A 147 -8.18 -2.51 -15.33
C GLU A 147 -8.64 -3.82 -14.67
N VAL A 148 -7.70 -4.61 -14.14
CA VAL A 148 -8.02 -5.87 -13.45
C VAL A 148 -8.82 -5.64 -12.17
N PHE A 149 -8.48 -4.64 -11.36
CA PHE A 149 -9.26 -4.29 -10.16
C PHE A 149 -10.71 -3.91 -10.53
N LEU A 150 -10.89 -3.07 -11.55
CA LEU A 150 -12.21 -2.59 -12.01
C LEU A 150 -13.07 -3.74 -12.55
N GLU A 151 -12.48 -4.66 -13.32
CA GLU A 151 -13.15 -5.86 -13.83
C GLU A 151 -13.61 -6.80 -12.70
N ASN A 152 -12.92 -6.76 -11.57
CA ASN A 152 -13.20 -7.60 -10.40
C ASN A 152 -13.96 -6.87 -9.27
N GLY A 153 -14.67 -5.81 -9.58
CA GLY A 153 -15.65 -5.20 -8.67
C GLY A 153 -15.14 -4.03 -7.83
N TYR A 154 -13.90 -3.60 -8.00
CA TYR A 154 -13.42 -2.35 -7.41
C TYR A 154 -13.80 -1.14 -8.27
N ARG A 155 -13.78 0.05 -7.67
CA ARG A 155 -13.86 1.34 -8.35
C ARG A 155 -12.75 2.25 -7.84
N VAL A 156 -12.37 3.23 -8.65
CA VAL A 156 -11.47 4.31 -8.23
C VAL A 156 -12.30 5.41 -7.58
N ASP A 157 -12.08 5.66 -6.29
CA ASP A 157 -12.73 6.75 -5.57
C ASP A 157 -11.93 8.04 -5.67
N LYS A 158 -10.62 7.94 -5.54
CA LYS A 158 -9.72 9.10 -5.58
C LYS A 158 -8.43 8.71 -6.30
N ALA A 159 -7.87 9.67 -7.01
CA ALA A 159 -6.52 9.57 -7.58
C ALA A 159 -5.84 10.93 -7.50
N VAL A 160 -4.57 10.95 -7.11
CA VAL A 160 -3.75 12.15 -7.09
C VAL A 160 -2.35 11.84 -7.62
N ALA A 161 -1.82 12.72 -8.44
CA ALA A 161 -0.44 12.68 -8.90
C ALA A 161 0.43 13.56 -7.98
N VAL A 162 1.59 13.04 -7.58
CA VAL A 162 2.58 13.75 -6.78
C VAL A 162 3.87 13.84 -7.59
N ASP A 163 4.27 15.06 -7.92
CA ASP A 163 5.52 15.32 -8.65
C ASP A 163 6.72 15.13 -7.72
N GLN A 164 7.17 13.88 -7.64
CA GLN A 164 8.32 13.49 -6.83
C GLN A 164 9.65 13.83 -7.51
N PHE A 165 9.65 13.86 -8.82
CA PHE A 165 10.84 14.05 -9.66
C PHE A 165 10.62 15.15 -10.70
N PRO A 166 10.56 16.45 -10.27
CA PRO A 166 10.35 17.58 -11.17
C PRO A 166 11.33 17.55 -12.35
N TRP A 167 10.85 17.95 -13.53
CA TRP A 167 11.60 17.95 -14.80
C TRP A 167 11.91 16.57 -15.38
N THR A 168 11.30 15.52 -14.87
CA THR A 168 11.36 14.16 -15.45
C THR A 168 9.97 13.69 -15.89
N ALA A 169 9.92 12.58 -16.62
CA ALA A 169 8.67 11.93 -16.98
C ALA A 169 8.11 11.02 -15.85
N ASN A 170 8.75 11.01 -14.69
CA ASN A 170 8.33 10.18 -13.58
C ASN A 170 7.37 10.95 -12.66
N VAL A 171 6.26 10.35 -12.34
CA VAL A 171 5.26 10.87 -11.41
C VAL A 171 4.79 9.75 -10.50
N GLU A 172 4.68 10.05 -9.22
CA GLU A 172 4.03 9.15 -8.27
C GLU A 172 2.52 9.36 -8.33
N THR A 173 1.76 8.28 -8.24
CA THR A 173 0.30 8.36 -8.25
C THR A 173 -0.23 7.57 -7.05
N VAL A 174 -1.08 8.20 -6.24
CA VAL A 174 -1.79 7.54 -5.14
C VAL A 174 -3.24 7.38 -5.54
N VAL A 175 -3.74 6.16 -5.48
CA VAL A 175 -5.11 5.81 -5.83
C VAL A 175 -5.79 5.17 -4.62
N LEU A 176 -7.00 5.60 -4.31
CA LEU A 176 -7.91 4.90 -3.40
C LEU A 176 -8.90 4.10 -4.24
N LEU A 177 -8.91 2.80 -4.01
CA LEU A 177 -9.88 1.87 -4.56
C LEU A 177 -10.86 1.46 -3.46
N SER A 178 -12.15 1.32 -3.81
CA SER A 178 -13.15 0.71 -2.95
C SER A 178 -13.89 -0.41 -3.66
N TRP A 179 -14.30 -1.41 -2.88
CA TRP A 179 -15.18 -2.47 -3.36
C TRP A 179 -16.56 -1.89 -3.66
N LYS A 180 -17.13 -2.20 -4.82
CA LYS A 180 -18.50 -1.81 -5.17
C LYS A 180 -19.46 -2.60 -4.30
N SER A 181 -20.24 -1.90 -3.47
CA SER A 181 -21.34 -2.55 -2.76
C SER A 181 -22.47 -2.89 -3.72
N VAL A 182 -23.32 -3.85 -3.34
CA VAL A 182 -24.52 -4.22 -4.12
C VAL A 182 -25.46 -3.01 -4.25
N ASP A 183 -25.43 -2.09 -3.29
CA ASP A 183 -26.26 -0.87 -3.30
C ASP A 183 -25.83 0.15 -4.35
N ASP A 184 -24.57 0.12 -4.81
CA ASP A 184 -24.08 0.97 -5.90
C ASP A 184 -24.71 0.64 -7.27
N PHE A 185 -25.34 -0.53 -7.41
CA PHE A 185 -26.02 -0.95 -8.64
C PHE A 185 -27.52 -0.62 -8.69
N MET A 186 -28.11 -0.06 -7.61
CA MET A 186 -29.55 0.16 -7.47
C MET A 186 -30.05 1.53 -7.94
N TYR A 187 -29.20 2.41 -8.45
CA TYR A 187 -29.62 3.69 -9.03
C TYR A 187 -29.47 3.69 -10.55
N VAL A 188 -30.33 2.92 -11.22
CA VAL A 188 -30.68 3.20 -12.61
C VAL A 188 -32.00 3.95 -12.58
N ASP A 189 -31.95 5.27 -12.59
CA ASP A 189 -33.13 6.09 -12.88
C ASP A 189 -33.57 5.81 -14.33
N TYR A 190 -34.65 5.07 -14.47
CA TYR A 190 -35.40 5.03 -15.72
C TYR A 190 -36.25 6.32 -15.79
N ALA A 191 -35.71 7.34 -16.49
CA ALA A 191 -36.51 8.47 -16.93
C ALA A 191 -37.21 8.13 -18.26
#